data_9bbfef08722372644f7a905c59b6fde4
#
_entry.id   9bbfef08722372644f7a905c59b6fde4
#
_cell.length_a   1.000
_cell.length_b   1.000
_cell.length_c   1.000
_cell.angle_alpha   90.00
_cell.angle_beta   90.00
_cell.angle_gamma   90.00
#
_symmetry.space_group_name_H-M   'P 1'
#
loop_
_entity.id
_entity.type
_entity.pdbx_description
1 polymer ?
#
loop_
_entity_poly.entity_id
_entity_poly.type
_entity_poly.pdbx_seq_one_letter_code
_entity_poly.pdbx_strand_id
1 'polypeptide(L)'
;MNYIMEHLENAVTELEKIMQVMLPAEYAIYVDMEQELHYISVQDAFSLIDDFGKNCMSEMIGKSDYILVYDEDRRIVVDGNAYLLGGFLVMRSDYGLKGLGRDDIDNIMEQMAGHMSTFAMGQYRIQAYQLV
;
A
#
# COMPACT_ATOMS: atom_id res chain seq x y z
N MET A 1 18.77 -2.18 4.41
CA MET A 1 17.55 -1.59 4.91
C MET A 1 16.50 -1.51 3.84
N ASN A 2 15.35 -1.65 4.25
CA ASN A 2 14.23 -1.67 3.36
C ASN A 2 13.83 -0.26 2.94
N TYR A 3 13.81 0.00 1.64
CA TYR A 3 13.43 1.27 1.04
C TYR A 3 12.03 1.74 1.48
N ILE A 4 11.10 0.79 1.57
CA ILE A 4 9.74 1.04 2.03
C ILE A 4 9.71 1.60 3.45
N MET A 5 10.56 1.07 4.34
CA MET A 5 10.59 1.53 5.72
C MET A 5 11.11 2.95 5.85
N GLU A 6 12.09 3.35 5.05
CA GLU A 6 12.56 4.74 5.02
C GLU A 6 11.43 5.68 4.59
N HIS A 7 10.72 5.34 3.53
CA HIS A 7 9.62 6.15 3.06
C HIS A 7 8.49 6.26 4.09
N LEU A 8 8.18 5.18 4.77
CA LEU A 8 7.16 5.21 5.83
C LEU A 8 7.57 6.09 6.99
N GLU A 9 8.82 6.02 7.43
CA GLU A 9 9.33 6.85 8.53
C GLU A 9 9.26 8.35 8.19
N ASN A 10 9.68 8.72 6.99
CA ASN A 10 9.62 10.10 6.52
C ASN A 10 8.18 10.59 6.42
N ALA A 11 7.30 9.77 5.89
CA ALA A 11 5.91 10.10 5.72
C ALA A 11 5.19 10.24 7.07
N VAL A 12 5.51 9.42 8.05
CA VAL A 12 4.96 9.54 9.41
C VAL A 12 5.32 10.89 10.01
N THR A 13 6.57 11.33 9.86
CA THR A 13 7.02 12.64 10.38
C THR A 13 6.24 13.79 9.76
N GLU A 14 6.03 13.77 8.45
CA GLU A 14 5.25 14.80 7.76
C GLU A 14 3.78 14.76 8.18
N LEU A 15 3.21 13.57 8.26
CA LEU A 15 1.82 13.40 8.66
C LEU A 15 1.57 13.90 10.07
N GLU A 16 2.48 13.62 11.00
CA GLU A 16 2.36 14.11 12.37
C GLU A 16 2.31 15.63 12.43
N LYS A 17 3.10 16.32 11.61
CA LYS A 17 3.07 17.78 11.51
C LYS A 17 1.70 18.28 11.03
N ILE A 18 1.14 17.62 10.03
CA ILE A 18 -0.18 17.96 9.51
C ILE A 18 -1.26 17.75 10.57
N MET A 19 -1.21 16.62 11.26
CA MET A 19 -2.20 16.27 12.28
C MET A 19 -2.16 17.16 13.51
N GLN A 20 -1.05 17.84 13.78
CA GLN A 20 -0.96 18.83 14.84
C GLN A 20 -1.74 20.10 14.52
N VAL A 21 -1.91 20.40 13.24
CA VAL A 21 -2.57 21.62 12.76
C VAL A 21 -4.02 21.36 12.39
N MET A 22 -4.33 20.15 11.92
CA MET A 22 -5.65 19.76 11.42
C MET A 22 -6.19 18.62 12.26
N LEU A 23 -7.52 18.53 12.33
CA LEU A 23 -8.16 17.35 12.90
C LEU A 23 -7.73 16.13 12.08
N PRO A 24 -7.50 14.98 12.76
CA PRO A 24 -7.06 13.78 12.06
C PRO A 24 -8.10 13.36 11.04
N ALA A 25 -7.75 13.56 9.77
CA ALA A 25 -8.54 13.03 8.66
C ALA A 25 -8.04 11.63 8.35
N GLU A 26 -8.95 10.75 8.00
CA GLU A 26 -8.58 9.44 7.51
C GLU A 26 -7.90 9.60 6.15
N TYR A 27 -6.92 8.76 5.89
CA TYR A 27 -6.17 8.76 4.66
C TYR A 27 -5.91 7.32 4.23
N ALA A 28 -5.41 7.15 3.01
CA ALA A 28 -4.97 5.86 2.50
C ALA A 28 -3.51 5.99 2.05
N ILE A 29 -2.84 4.87 1.91
CA ILE A 29 -1.51 4.83 1.32
C ILE A 29 -1.63 4.32 -0.11
N TYR A 30 -1.05 5.06 -1.04
CA TYR A 30 -0.90 4.66 -2.43
C TYR A 30 0.56 4.31 -2.67
N VAL A 31 0.83 3.11 -3.18
CA VAL A 31 2.17 2.64 -3.51
C VAL A 31 2.33 2.72 -5.02
N ASP A 32 3.25 3.53 -5.50
CA ASP A 32 3.43 3.74 -6.94
C ASP A 32 4.32 2.67 -7.60
N MET A 33 4.61 2.83 -8.88
CA MET A 33 5.38 1.85 -9.65
C MET A 33 6.82 1.69 -9.17
N GLU A 34 7.38 2.72 -8.57
CA GLU A 34 8.72 2.70 -7.97
C GLU A 34 8.69 2.23 -6.52
N GLN A 35 7.54 1.76 -6.03
CA GLN A 35 7.31 1.34 -4.65
C GLN A 35 7.47 2.49 -3.65
N GLU A 36 7.27 3.70 -4.10
CA GLU A 36 7.20 4.87 -3.22
C GLU A 36 5.80 4.99 -2.63
N LEU A 37 5.75 5.41 -1.38
CA LEU A 37 4.51 5.51 -0.63
C LEU A 37 4.02 6.96 -0.63
N HIS A 38 2.73 7.11 -0.90
CA HIS A 38 2.08 8.42 -0.93
C HIS A 38 0.86 8.38 -0.02
N TYR A 39 0.68 9.45 0.77
CA TYR A 39 -0.56 9.63 1.50
C TYR A 39 -1.57 10.32 0.60
N ILE A 40 -2.74 9.74 0.49
CA ILE A 40 -3.84 10.33 -0.26
C ILE A 40 -5.10 10.35 0.62
N SER A 41 -6.02 11.22 0.29
CA SER A 41 -7.30 11.25 0.98
C SER A 41 -8.08 9.95 0.71
N VAL A 42 -8.96 9.60 1.63
CA VAL A 42 -9.87 8.46 1.42
C VAL A 42 -10.72 8.68 0.17
N GLN A 43 -11.12 9.92 -0.07
CA GLN A 43 -11.90 10.27 -1.26
C GLN A 43 -11.13 9.97 -2.55
N ASP A 44 -9.85 10.34 -2.60
CA ASP A 44 -8.99 10.03 -3.76
C ASP A 44 -8.78 8.52 -3.90
N ALA A 45 -8.66 7.81 -2.78
CA ALA A 45 -8.54 6.36 -2.80
C ALA A 45 -9.78 5.72 -3.42
N PHE A 46 -10.98 6.17 -3.05
CA PHE A 46 -12.20 5.64 -3.63
C PHE A 46 -12.33 5.98 -5.11
N SER A 47 -11.81 7.12 -5.55
CA SER A 47 -11.75 7.45 -6.98
C SER A 47 -10.88 6.47 -7.74
N LEU A 48 -9.73 6.09 -7.17
CA LEU A 48 -8.85 5.07 -7.76
C LEU A 48 -9.53 3.70 -7.82
N ILE A 49 -10.26 3.33 -6.77
CA ILE A 49 -11.01 2.07 -6.73
C ILE A 49 -12.05 2.05 -7.84
N ASP A 50 -12.73 3.15 -8.07
CA ASP A 50 -13.67 3.27 -9.18
C ASP A 50 -12.97 3.09 -10.53
N ASP A 51 -11.76 3.63 -10.67
CA ASP A 51 -10.95 3.45 -11.88
C ASP A 51 -10.54 2.00 -12.11
N PHE A 52 -10.29 1.23 -11.05
CA PHE A 52 -10.02 -0.19 -11.16
C PHE A 52 -11.24 -0.95 -11.70
N GLY A 53 -12.42 -0.46 -11.40
CA GLY A 53 -13.68 -1.00 -11.91
C GLY A 53 -13.91 -2.45 -11.51
N LYS A 54 -14.35 -3.26 -12.45
CA LYS A 54 -14.64 -4.68 -12.23
C LYS A 54 -13.39 -5.52 -12.01
N ASN A 55 -12.21 -4.99 -12.31
CA ASN A 55 -10.93 -5.67 -12.09
C ASN A 55 -10.37 -5.42 -10.70
N CYS A 56 -11.10 -4.69 -9.86
CA CYS A 56 -10.67 -4.38 -8.50
C CYS A 56 -10.60 -5.66 -7.66
N MET A 57 -9.42 -5.87 -7.06
CA MET A 57 -9.15 -7.00 -6.19
C MET A 57 -8.72 -6.50 -4.83
N SER A 58 -8.90 -7.33 -3.83
CA SER A 58 -8.43 -7.02 -2.49
C SER A 58 -7.88 -8.26 -1.79
N GLU A 59 -6.84 -8.06 -0.99
CA GLU A 59 -6.26 -9.11 -0.17
C GLU A 59 -5.82 -8.54 1.18
N MET A 60 -6.03 -9.32 2.23
CA MET A 60 -5.58 -8.91 3.57
C MET A 60 -4.07 -9.01 3.67
N ILE A 61 -3.47 -8.13 4.45
CA ILE A 61 -2.05 -8.21 4.80
C ILE A 61 -1.92 -9.14 6.00
N GLY A 62 -1.54 -10.38 5.75
CA GLY A 62 -1.37 -11.38 6.81
C GLY A 62 -2.65 -11.58 7.61
N LYS A 63 -2.56 -11.54 8.92
CA LYS A 63 -3.70 -11.67 9.84
C LYS A 63 -4.11 -10.32 10.45
N SER A 64 -3.78 -9.25 9.77
CA SER A 64 -4.09 -7.89 10.22
C SER A 64 -5.45 -7.44 9.68
N ASP A 65 -5.87 -6.26 10.13
CA ASP A 65 -7.06 -5.59 9.59
C ASP A 65 -6.74 -4.74 8.37
N TYR A 66 -5.50 -4.77 7.88
CA TYR A 66 -5.09 -4.00 6.72
C TYR A 66 -5.32 -4.78 5.43
N ILE A 67 -5.67 -4.06 4.40
CA ILE A 67 -6.07 -4.63 3.13
C ILE A 67 -5.36 -3.91 1.99
N LEU A 68 -4.88 -4.71 1.04
CA LEU A 68 -4.37 -4.22 -0.23
C LEU A 68 -5.53 -4.17 -1.22
N VAL A 69 -5.69 -3.04 -1.91
CA VAL A 69 -6.71 -2.88 -2.94
C VAL A 69 -6.01 -2.51 -4.24
N TYR A 70 -6.24 -3.27 -5.28
CA TYR A 70 -5.48 -3.15 -6.51
C TYR A 70 -6.28 -3.58 -7.74
N ASP A 71 -5.80 -3.18 -8.91
CA ASP A 71 -6.27 -3.67 -10.19
C ASP A 71 -5.63 -5.05 -10.46
N GLU A 72 -6.43 -6.01 -10.85
CA GLU A 72 -5.98 -7.38 -11.14
C GLU A 72 -4.77 -7.42 -12.08
N ASP A 73 -4.69 -6.48 -13.02
CA ASP A 73 -3.58 -6.41 -13.98
C ASP A 73 -2.23 -6.13 -13.32
N ARG A 74 -2.22 -5.69 -12.07
CA ARG A 74 -0.99 -5.43 -11.31
C ARG A 74 -0.45 -6.65 -10.60
N ARG A 75 -1.21 -7.73 -10.59
CA ARG A 75 -0.81 -8.98 -9.96
C ARG A 75 -0.09 -9.85 -10.97
N ILE A 76 1.13 -10.28 -10.63
CA ILE A 76 1.92 -11.16 -11.49
C ILE A 76 2.34 -12.41 -10.70
N VAL A 77 2.63 -13.46 -11.41
CA VAL A 77 3.12 -14.72 -10.83
C VAL A 77 4.49 -15.02 -11.41
N VAL A 78 5.47 -15.23 -10.54
CA VAL A 78 6.84 -15.57 -10.91
C VAL A 78 7.27 -16.76 -10.06
N ASP A 79 7.66 -17.85 -10.71
CA ASP A 79 8.11 -19.08 -10.03
C ASP A 79 7.11 -19.60 -8.98
N GLY A 80 5.82 -19.48 -9.28
CA GLY A 80 4.76 -19.96 -8.40
C GLY A 80 4.39 -19.02 -7.28
N ASN A 81 5.05 -17.88 -7.16
CA ASN A 81 4.74 -16.86 -6.14
C ASN A 81 4.02 -15.68 -6.78
N ALA A 82 3.05 -15.15 -6.08
CA ALA A 82 2.30 -13.97 -6.52
C ALA A 82 2.93 -12.70 -5.99
N TYR A 83 3.01 -11.70 -6.85
CA TYR A 83 3.56 -10.39 -6.53
C TYR A 83 2.63 -9.30 -7.02
N LEU A 84 2.67 -8.16 -6.36
CA LEU A 84 1.87 -7.01 -6.71
C LEU A 84 2.79 -5.88 -7.16
N LEU A 85 2.63 -5.47 -8.40
CA LEU A 85 3.31 -4.29 -8.93
C LEU A 85 2.70 -3.02 -8.36
N GLY A 86 3.46 -1.93 -8.37
CA GLY A 86 2.98 -0.65 -7.87
C GLY A 86 1.70 -0.17 -8.56
N GLY A 87 1.06 0.78 -7.91
CA GLY A 87 -0.26 1.23 -8.28
C GLY A 87 -1.34 0.61 -7.43
N PHE A 88 -1.05 0.30 -6.17
CA PHE A 88 -2.03 -0.28 -5.26
C PHE A 88 -2.23 0.58 -4.01
N LEU A 89 -3.33 0.31 -3.33
CA LEU A 89 -3.72 1.02 -2.11
C LEU A 89 -3.56 0.13 -0.90
N VAL A 90 -3.25 0.76 0.24
CA VAL A 90 -3.33 0.12 1.55
C VAL A 90 -4.37 0.88 2.37
N MET A 91 -5.34 0.16 2.86
CA MET A 91 -6.43 0.70 3.66
C MET A 91 -6.72 -0.23 4.84
N ARG A 92 -7.70 0.09 5.64
CA ARG A 92 -8.15 -0.76 6.73
C ARG A 92 -9.50 -1.37 6.37
N SER A 93 -9.68 -2.63 6.71
CA SER A 93 -10.95 -3.34 6.55
C SER A 93 -11.62 -3.46 7.91
N ASP A 94 -12.75 -2.78 8.07
CA ASP A 94 -13.56 -2.80 9.30
C ASP A 94 -15.01 -2.54 8.90
N TYR A 95 -15.74 -3.62 8.60
CA TYR A 95 -17.09 -3.54 8.04
C TYR A 95 -17.13 -2.69 6.77
N GLY A 96 -16.15 -2.88 5.89
CA GLY A 96 -15.95 -2.11 4.67
C GLY A 96 -14.58 -1.47 4.65
N LEU A 97 -14.28 -0.74 3.58
CA LEU A 97 -13.00 -0.06 3.45
C LEU A 97 -13.01 1.22 4.27
N LYS A 98 -12.02 1.36 5.13
CA LYS A 98 -11.83 2.52 6.00
C LYS A 98 -10.48 3.14 5.75
N GLY A 99 -10.36 4.41 6.05
CA GLY A 99 -9.08 5.09 6.06
C GLY A 99 -8.20 4.63 7.21
N LEU A 100 -6.94 5.01 7.13
CA LEU A 100 -5.94 4.72 8.13
C LEU A 100 -5.87 5.85 9.12
N GLY A 101 -5.72 5.50 10.38
CA GLY A 101 -5.47 6.45 11.45
C GLY A 101 -3.98 6.58 11.74
N ARG A 102 -3.65 7.49 12.64
CA ARG A 102 -2.27 7.77 13.01
C ARG A 102 -1.53 6.53 13.52
N ASP A 103 -2.21 5.71 14.31
CA ASP A 103 -1.59 4.53 14.92
C ASP A 103 -1.40 3.38 13.92
N ASP A 104 -2.01 3.46 12.77
CA ASP A 104 -1.96 2.39 11.78
C ASP A 104 -0.64 2.32 11.04
N ILE A 105 0.09 3.44 10.97
CA ILE A 105 1.33 3.54 10.18
C ILE A 105 2.38 2.54 10.65
N ASP A 106 2.64 2.51 11.96
CA ASP A 106 3.66 1.61 12.53
C ASP A 106 3.28 0.15 12.31
N ASN A 107 1.99 -0.16 12.44
CA ASN A 107 1.49 -1.50 12.23
C ASN A 107 1.65 -1.93 10.77
N ILE A 108 1.37 -1.01 9.83
CA ILE A 108 1.55 -1.28 8.40
C ILE A 108 3.01 -1.49 8.07
N MET A 109 3.90 -0.64 8.60
CA MET A 109 5.34 -0.80 8.44
C MET A 109 5.77 -2.20 8.83
N GLU A 110 5.34 -2.66 9.99
CA GLU A 110 5.68 -3.98 10.50
C GLU A 110 5.14 -5.09 9.59
N GLN A 111 3.89 -4.97 9.15
CA GLN A 111 3.24 -5.99 8.33
C GLN A 111 3.81 -6.07 6.92
N MET A 112 4.23 -4.95 6.35
CA MET A 112 4.77 -4.91 5.00
C MET A 112 6.27 -5.21 4.94
N ALA A 113 6.97 -5.12 6.06
CA ALA A 113 8.41 -5.37 6.10
C ALA A 113 8.71 -6.81 5.68
N GLY A 114 9.74 -6.97 4.85
CA GLY A 114 10.17 -8.29 4.38
C GLY A 114 9.41 -8.84 3.19
N HIS A 115 8.35 -8.17 2.74
CA HIS A 115 7.57 -8.61 1.59
C HIS A 115 8.03 -8.02 0.26
N MET A 116 8.95 -7.07 0.31
CA MET A 116 9.48 -6.47 -0.91
C MET A 116 10.46 -7.39 -1.58
N SER A 117 10.33 -7.52 -2.89
CA SER A 117 11.19 -8.37 -3.71
C SER A 117 11.64 -7.59 -4.93
N THR A 118 12.87 -7.87 -5.37
CA THR A 118 13.40 -7.35 -6.62
C THR A 118 13.81 -8.54 -7.48
N PHE A 119 13.36 -8.55 -8.73
CA PHE A 119 13.74 -9.60 -9.66
C PHE A 119 14.02 -9.01 -11.03
N ALA A 120 14.79 -9.75 -11.81
CA ALA A 120 15.16 -9.35 -13.16
C ALA A 120 14.16 -9.89 -14.17
N MET A 121 13.72 -9.03 -15.10
CA MET A 121 12.97 -9.43 -16.28
C MET A 121 13.71 -8.90 -17.50
N GLY A 122 14.49 -9.78 -18.14
CA GLY A 122 15.39 -9.38 -19.19
C GLY A 122 16.47 -8.44 -18.63
N GLN A 123 16.55 -7.22 -19.19
CA GLN A 123 17.50 -6.19 -18.74
C GLN A 123 16.93 -5.28 -17.67
N TYR A 124 15.68 -5.48 -17.26
CA TYR A 124 15.00 -4.63 -16.30
C TYR A 124 14.98 -5.28 -14.92
N ARG A 125 15.06 -4.44 -13.90
CA ARG A 125 14.81 -4.85 -12.51
C ARG A 125 13.43 -4.36 -12.11
N ILE A 126 12.64 -5.26 -11.56
CA ILE A 126 11.28 -4.97 -11.16
C ILE A 126 11.19 -5.13 -9.65
N GLN A 127 10.63 -4.10 -9.01
CA GLN A 127 10.31 -4.13 -7.59
C GLN A 127 8.83 -4.46 -7.44
N ALA A 128 8.53 -5.40 -6.55
CA ALA A 128 7.17 -5.83 -6.34
C ALA A 128 6.97 -6.27 -4.88
N TYR A 129 5.74 -6.19 -4.42
CA TYR A 129 5.33 -6.64 -3.10
C TYR A 129 4.88 -8.10 -3.20
N GLN A 130 5.50 -8.98 -2.43
CA GLN A 130 5.12 -10.41 -2.44
C GLN A 130 3.83 -10.62 -1.67
N LEU A 131 2.83 -11.13 -2.36
CA LEU A 131 1.57 -11.56 -1.76
C LEU A 131 1.76 -12.90 -1.08
N VAL A 132 1.17 -13.06 0.07
CA VAL A 132 1.32 -14.30 0.87
C VAL A 132 0.04 -15.05 0.90
#